data_3ac7af6708a08743cf4a022882f4f449
#
_entry.id   3ac7af6708a08743cf4a022882f4f449
#
_cell.length_a   1.000
_cell.length_b   1.000
_cell.length_c   1.000
_cell.angle_alpha   90.00
_cell.angle_beta   90.00
_cell.angle_gamma   90.00
#
_symmetry.space_group_name_H-M   'P 1'
#
loop_
_entity.id
_entity.type
_entity.pdbx_description
1 polymer ?
#
loop_
_entity_poly.entity_id
_entity_poly.type
_entity_poly.pdbx_seq_one_letter_code
_entity_poly.pdbx_strand_id
1 'polypeptide(L)'
;MTLPLFPLNTVLFPGCFLDLQIFEARYLDMLGRIMKQGGGFGVVCILEGQQVGNAPTGFSQIGCEAVIRDFQQQDNGLLGIRVEGTRRFRVGPFEVQKDQLLVADVSWLPEQGDMPLEDDHHDLLALLQALGEHPMVEALGMPVTVTGQQALANQLAYLLPFVEEDKLDLLAIDSPQQRLVAIQALLDRLQGELFA
;
A
#
# COMPACT_ATOMS: atom_id res chain seq x y z
N MET A 1 7.81 -18.18 -1.04
CA MET A 1 6.46 -18.16 -1.65
C MET A 1 6.52 -17.29 -2.88
N THR A 2 5.95 -17.73 -3.99
CA THR A 2 5.96 -16.98 -5.26
C THR A 2 4.72 -16.11 -5.37
N LEU A 3 4.90 -14.85 -5.74
CA LEU A 3 3.83 -13.86 -5.81
C LEU A 3 3.94 -13.06 -7.12
N PRO A 4 2.85 -12.89 -7.89
CA PRO A 4 2.86 -11.93 -9.00
C PRO A 4 2.91 -10.51 -8.43
N LEU A 5 3.69 -9.63 -9.07
CA LEU A 5 3.86 -8.26 -8.65
C LEU A 5 3.10 -7.29 -9.55
N PHE A 6 2.57 -6.26 -8.92
CA PHE A 6 1.93 -5.13 -9.59
C PHE A 6 2.67 -3.85 -9.20
N PRO A 7 3.60 -3.39 -10.04
CA PRO A 7 4.32 -2.14 -9.79
C PRO A 7 3.42 -0.93 -10.01
N LEU A 8 3.41 -0.02 -9.05
CA LEU A 8 2.60 1.21 -9.04
C LEU A 8 3.45 2.41 -8.61
N ASN A 9 2.98 3.61 -8.93
CA ASN A 9 3.56 4.87 -8.42
C ASN A 9 2.99 5.25 -7.05
N THR A 10 2.76 4.28 -6.20
CA THR A 10 2.23 4.47 -4.85
C THR A 10 2.71 3.37 -3.92
N VAL A 11 2.55 3.57 -2.63
CA VAL A 11 2.90 2.61 -1.59
C VAL A 11 1.63 2.18 -0.86
N LEU A 12 1.34 0.88 -0.89
CA LEU A 12 0.20 0.30 -0.17
C LEU A 12 0.64 -0.14 1.23
N PHE A 13 -0.24 0.06 2.20
CA PHE A 13 -0.03 -0.37 3.59
C PHE A 13 -1.09 -1.38 4.02
N PRO A 14 -0.77 -2.27 4.98
CA PRO A 14 -1.76 -3.19 5.53
C PRO A 14 -2.99 -2.46 6.08
N GLY A 15 -4.17 -2.99 5.81
CA GLY A 15 -5.46 -2.41 6.22
C GLY A 15 -5.94 -1.23 5.38
N CYS A 16 -5.17 -0.81 4.38
CA CYS A 16 -5.51 0.31 3.51
C CYS A 16 -6.10 -0.17 2.19
N PHE A 17 -6.99 0.61 1.61
CA PHE A 17 -7.69 0.30 0.37
C PHE A 17 -7.11 1.10 -0.79
N LEU A 18 -7.11 0.47 -1.96
CA LEU A 18 -6.67 1.06 -3.21
C LEU A 18 -7.61 0.64 -4.34
N ASP A 19 -8.07 1.64 -5.10
CA ASP A 19 -8.88 1.42 -6.30
C ASP A 19 -7.98 1.46 -7.54
N LEU A 20 -8.10 0.44 -8.38
CA LEU A 20 -7.32 0.30 -9.60
C LEU A 20 -8.24 0.09 -10.80
N GLN A 21 -7.87 0.68 -11.94
CA GLN A 21 -8.45 0.39 -13.24
C GLN A 21 -7.49 -0.51 -14.02
N ILE A 22 -7.96 -1.68 -14.42
CA ILE A 22 -7.15 -2.69 -15.08
C ILE A 22 -7.51 -2.76 -16.55
N PHE A 23 -6.52 -2.57 -17.41
CA PHE A 23 -6.69 -2.61 -18.87
C PHE A 23 -5.60 -3.44 -19.59
N GLU A 24 -4.45 -3.66 -18.95
CA GLU A 24 -3.38 -4.46 -19.55
C GLU A 24 -3.64 -5.96 -19.42
N ALA A 25 -3.43 -6.70 -20.51
CA ALA A 25 -3.69 -8.13 -20.58
C ALA A 25 -2.97 -8.94 -19.50
N ARG A 26 -1.72 -8.61 -19.20
CA ARG A 26 -0.93 -9.30 -18.14
C ARG A 26 -1.61 -9.26 -16.77
N TYR A 27 -2.22 -8.13 -16.43
CA TYR A 27 -2.92 -7.97 -15.14
C TYR A 27 -4.33 -8.56 -15.18
N LEU A 28 -5.04 -8.48 -16.31
CA LEU A 28 -6.32 -9.16 -16.48
C LEU A 28 -6.16 -10.67 -16.32
N ASP A 29 -5.14 -11.27 -16.93
CA ASP A 29 -4.83 -12.69 -16.81
C ASP A 29 -4.40 -13.06 -15.37
N MET A 30 -3.60 -12.22 -14.73
CA MET A 30 -3.23 -12.37 -13.33
C MET A 30 -4.46 -12.40 -12.43
N LEU A 31 -5.36 -11.43 -12.57
CA LEU A 31 -6.59 -11.35 -11.78
C LEU A 31 -7.49 -12.54 -12.02
N GLY A 32 -7.63 -12.99 -13.28
CA GLY A 32 -8.39 -14.17 -13.62
C GLY A 32 -7.88 -15.44 -12.93
N ARG A 33 -6.56 -15.58 -12.78
CA ARG A 33 -5.95 -16.69 -12.02
C ARG A 33 -6.21 -16.57 -10.52
N ILE A 34 -6.02 -15.38 -9.96
CA ILE A 34 -6.27 -15.12 -8.54
C ILE A 34 -7.72 -15.37 -8.16
N MET A 35 -8.67 -14.93 -8.98
CA MET A 35 -10.10 -15.14 -8.73
C MET A 35 -10.49 -16.62 -8.74
N LYS A 36 -9.79 -17.44 -9.51
CA LYS A 36 -10.04 -18.90 -9.57
C LYS A 36 -9.36 -19.68 -8.45
N GLN A 37 -8.17 -19.27 -8.07
CA GLN A 37 -7.29 -20.02 -7.15
C GLN A 37 -7.28 -19.45 -5.74
N GLY A 38 -7.75 -18.23 -5.57
CA GLY A 38 -7.58 -17.46 -4.33
C GLY A 38 -6.20 -16.83 -4.24
N GLY A 39 -5.98 -16.05 -3.19
CA GLY A 39 -4.73 -15.36 -2.93
C GLY A 39 -4.75 -13.90 -3.33
N GLY A 40 -3.59 -13.32 -3.47
CA GLY A 40 -3.40 -11.92 -3.80
C GLY A 40 -2.21 -11.69 -4.74
N PHE A 41 -1.84 -10.45 -4.89
CA PHE A 41 -0.67 -10.01 -5.64
C PHE A 41 0.13 -8.99 -4.82
N GLY A 42 1.39 -8.81 -5.16
CA GLY A 42 2.26 -7.87 -4.45
C GLY A 42 2.27 -6.51 -5.09
N VAL A 43 1.88 -5.47 -4.36
CA VAL A 43 2.07 -4.09 -4.77
C VAL A 43 3.47 -3.64 -4.36
N VAL A 44 4.26 -3.21 -5.34
CA VAL A 44 5.59 -2.62 -5.16
C VAL A 44 5.62 -1.23 -5.80
N CYS A 45 6.45 -0.34 -5.25
CA CYS A 45 6.57 1.01 -5.76
C CYS A 45 7.61 1.06 -6.88
N ILE A 46 7.27 1.71 -7.99
CA ILE A 46 8.21 1.94 -9.10
C ILE A 46 9.24 2.98 -8.67
N LEU A 47 10.50 2.63 -8.81
CA LEU A 47 11.64 3.53 -8.57
C LEU A 47 12.24 4.01 -9.89
N GLU A 48 12.19 3.17 -10.93
CA GLU A 48 12.69 3.47 -12.26
C GLU A 48 11.83 2.76 -13.30
N GLY A 49 11.32 3.51 -14.25
CA GLY A 49 10.44 3.00 -15.31
C GLY A 49 9.04 3.60 -15.26
N GLN A 50 8.12 2.96 -15.97
CA GLN A 50 6.74 3.40 -16.10
C GLN A 50 5.76 2.33 -15.63
N GLN A 51 4.59 2.77 -15.22
CA GLN A 51 3.52 1.88 -14.75
C GLN A 51 2.88 1.08 -15.91
N VAL A 52 2.87 1.65 -17.10
CA VAL A 52 2.24 1.08 -18.31
C VAL A 52 3.29 0.65 -19.30
N GLY A 53 3.05 -0.45 -20.00
CA GLY A 53 3.95 -0.99 -21.01
C GLY A 53 4.88 -2.07 -20.48
N ASN A 54 6.18 -1.95 -20.73
CA ASN A 54 7.16 -2.93 -20.25
C ASN A 54 7.26 -2.95 -18.73
N ALA A 55 7.70 -4.07 -18.18
CA ALA A 55 8.01 -4.15 -16.76
C ALA A 55 9.04 -3.07 -16.37
N PRO A 56 8.85 -2.37 -15.21
CA PRO A 56 9.80 -1.36 -14.76
C PRO A 56 11.16 -2.00 -14.48
N THR A 57 12.23 -1.22 -14.71
CA THR A 57 13.61 -1.65 -14.48
C THR A 57 14.02 -1.57 -13.01
N GLY A 58 13.34 -0.75 -12.23
CA GLY A 58 13.58 -0.61 -10.80
C GLY A 58 12.27 -0.47 -10.01
N PHE A 59 12.15 -1.21 -8.92
CA PHE A 59 11.03 -1.15 -8.00
C PHE A 59 11.48 -1.43 -6.56
N SER A 60 10.63 -1.12 -5.60
CA SER A 60 10.95 -1.23 -4.17
C SER A 60 11.20 -2.68 -3.76
N GLN A 61 12.14 -2.86 -2.83
CA GLN A 61 12.49 -4.17 -2.25
C GLN A 61 11.46 -4.65 -1.21
N ILE A 62 10.59 -3.75 -0.78
CA ILE A 62 9.51 -4.03 0.16
C ILE A 62 8.20 -3.64 -0.52
N GLY A 63 7.19 -4.47 -0.32
CA GLY A 63 5.86 -4.25 -0.82
C GLY A 63 4.80 -4.72 0.15
N CYS A 64 3.55 -4.60 -0.28
CA CYS A 64 2.38 -5.06 0.47
C CYS A 64 1.53 -5.97 -0.42
N GLU A 65 1.14 -7.11 0.11
CA GLU A 65 0.18 -7.99 -0.54
C GLU A 65 -1.17 -7.30 -0.62
N ALA A 66 -1.78 -7.34 -1.79
CA ALA A 66 -3.11 -6.83 -2.05
C ALA A 66 -4.07 -7.98 -2.32
N VAL A 67 -5.22 -7.96 -1.65
CA VAL A 67 -6.30 -8.92 -1.83
C VAL A 67 -7.51 -8.20 -2.43
N ILE A 68 -8.14 -8.79 -3.44
CA ILE A 68 -9.30 -8.21 -4.09
C ILE A 68 -10.48 -8.26 -3.14
N ARG A 69 -11.11 -7.11 -2.86
CA ARG A 69 -12.31 -6.98 -2.04
C ARG A 69 -13.57 -6.78 -2.86
N ASP A 70 -13.45 -6.07 -3.98
CA ASP A 70 -14.56 -5.80 -4.89
C ASP A 70 -14.05 -5.64 -6.31
N PHE A 71 -14.90 -5.89 -7.28
CA PHE A 71 -14.61 -5.63 -8.68
C PHE A 71 -15.88 -5.17 -9.40
N GLN A 72 -15.69 -4.31 -10.39
CA GLN A 72 -16.77 -3.76 -11.19
C GLN A 72 -16.31 -3.60 -12.63
N GLN A 73 -17.07 -4.15 -13.56
CA GLN A 73 -16.90 -3.84 -14.97
C GLN A 73 -17.49 -2.45 -15.24
N GLN A 74 -16.67 -1.57 -15.80
CA GLN A 74 -17.10 -0.22 -16.14
C GLN A 74 -17.71 -0.17 -17.55
N ASP A 75 -18.52 0.86 -17.83
CA ASP A 75 -19.19 1.06 -19.11
C ASP A 75 -18.21 1.18 -20.30
N ASN A 76 -16.98 1.63 -20.04
CA ASN A 76 -15.92 1.73 -21.04
C ASN A 76 -15.18 0.39 -21.30
N GLY A 77 -15.62 -0.71 -20.71
CA GLY A 77 -14.99 -2.03 -20.81
C GLY A 77 -13.79 -2.25 -19.90
N LEU A 78 -13.40 -1.26 -19.10
CA LEU A 78 -12.34 -1.40 -18.11
C LEU A 78 -12.83 -2.17 -16.88
N LEU A 79 -11.94 -2.93 -16.26
CA LEU A 79 -12.18 -3.59 -14.99
C LEU A 79 -11.68 -2.71 -13.84
N GLY A 80 -12.60 -2.24 -13.01
CA GLY A 80 -12.28 -1.59 -11.74
C GLY A 80 -12.17 -2.63 -10.63
N ILE A 81 -11.13 -2.57 -9.83
CA ILE A 81 -10.98 -3.41 -8.63
C ILE A 81 -10.71 -2.55 -7.42
N ARG A 82 -11.21 -3.00 -6.27
CA ARG A 82 -10.82 -2.48 -4.96
C ARG A 82 -10.02 -3.56 -4.25
N VAL A 83 -8.83 -3.21 -3.82
CA VAL A 83 -7.95 -4.10 -3.08
C VAL A 83 -7.69 -3.58 -1.68
N GLU A 84 -7.39 -4.50 -0.76
CA GLU A 84 -6.95 -4.20 0.60
C GLU A 84 -5.55 -4.75 0.80
N GLY A 85 -4.66 -3.92 1.35
CA GLY A 85 -3.35 -4.35 1.80
C GLY A 85 -3.46 -5.28 3.00
N THR A 86 -2.72 -6.38 3.00
CA THR A 86 -2.77 -7.38 4.07
C THR A 86 -1.44 -7.54 4.78
N ARG A 87 -0.40 -8.00 4.10
CA ARG A 87 0.89 -8.31 4.71
C ARG A 87 2.02 -7.64 3.96
N ARG A 88 3.02 -7.20 4.69
CA ARG A 88 4.26 -6.68 4.12
C ARG A 88 5.16 -7.84 3.71
N PHE A 89 5.90 -7.67 2.64
CA PHE A 89 6.87 -8.65 2.18
C PHE A 89 8.16 -7.98 1.70
N ARG A 90 9.23 -8.78 1.71
CA ARG A 90 10.49 -8.45 1.04
C ARG A 90 10.58 -9.22 -0.26
N VAL A 91 10.96 -8.53 -1.32
CA VAL A 91 11.17 -9.12 -2.64
C VAL A 91 12.51 -9.87 -2.64
N GLY A 92 12.46 -11.12 -3.06
CA GLY A 92 13.61 -11.96 -3.33
C GLY A 92 13.91 -12.05 -4.84
N PRO A 93 14.45 -13.19 -5.30
CA PRO A 93 14.65 -13.40 -6.72
C PRO A 93 13.35 -13.26 -7.52
N PHE A 94 13.44 -12.62 -8.66
CA PHE A 94 12.27 -12.39 -9.51
C PHE A 94 12.59 -12.66 -10.98
N GLU A 95 11.56 -12.85 -11.77
CA GLU A 95 11.63 -12.98 -13.23
C GLU A 95 10.58 -12.09 -13.89
N VAL A 96 10.90 -11.66 -15.11
CA VAL A 96 9.97 -11.00 -16.02
C VAL A 96 9.44 -12.04 -16.99
N GLN A 97 8.14 -12.32 -16.94
CA GLN A 97 7.51 -13.28 -17.86
C GLN A 97 7.39 -12.70 -19.27
N LYS A 98 7.06 -13.55 -20.25
CA LYS A 98 6.95 -13.13 -21.67
C LYS A 98 5.91 -12.04 -21.89
N ASP A 99 4.84 -12.03 -21.10
CA ASP A 99 3.81 -10.99 -21.09
C ASP A 99 4.19 -9.72 -20.30
N GLN A 100 5.44 -9.65 -19.82
CA GLN A 100 5.97 -8.58 -18.97
C GLN A 100 5.41 -8.56 -17.53
N LEU A 101 4.74 -9.60 -17.09
CA LEU A 101 4.36 -9.76 -15.69
C LEU A 101 5.61 -10.10 -14.84
N LEU A 102 5.82 -9.34 -13.78
CA LEU A 102 6.83 -9.63 -12.77
C LEU A 102 6.30 -10.71 -11.82
N VAL A 103 7.12 -11.72 -11.57
CA VAL A 103 6.84 -12.77 -10.59
C VAL A 103 8.06 -12.92 -9.69
N ALA A 104 7.87 -12.87 -8.38
CA ALA A 104 8.98 -12.89 -7.42
C ALA A 104 8.76 -13.93 -6.33
N ASP A 105 9.85 -14.48 -5.83
CA ASP A 105 9.85 -15.12 -4.53
C ASP A 105 9.85 -14.03 -3.46
N VAL A 106 8.97 -14.18 -2.48
CA VAL A 106 8.81 -13.21 -1.41
C VAL A 106 8.97 -13.84 -0.04
N SER A 107 9.48 -13.06 0.91
CA SER A 107 9.55 -13.38 2.32
C SER A 107 8.65 -12.43 3.09
N TRP A 108 7.72 -12.97 3.87
CA TRP A 108 6.85 -12.14 4.70
C TRP A 108 7.65 -11.44 5.79
N LEU A 109 7.39 -10.15 5.97
CA LEU A 109 7.97 -9.41 7.08
C LEU A 109 7.22 -9.74 8.38
N PRO A 110 7.92 -9.72 9.52
CA PRO A 110 7.27 -9.98 10.80
C PRO A 110 6.26 -8.88 11.12
N GLU A 111 5.09 -9.28 11.56
CA GLU A 111 4.08 -8.37 12.10
C GLU A 111 4.09 -8.47 13.62
N GLN A 112 4.30 -7.35 14.27
CA GLN A 112 4.15 -7.29 15.73
C GLN A 112 2.66 -7.25 16.09
N GLY A 113 2.32 -7.84 17.22
CA GLY A 113 0.94 -7.76 17.74
C GLY A 113 0.51 -6.30 17.90
N ASP A 114 -0.77 -6.04 17.64
CA ASP A 114 -1.31 -4.69 17.78
C ASP A 114 -1.25 -4.25 19.25
N MET A 115 -0.86 -3.02 19.48
CA MET A 115 -0.79 -2.41 20.80
C MET A 115 -1.89 -1.34 20.92
N PRO A 116 -2.48 -1.17 22.12
CA PRO A 116 -3.47 -0.14 22.33
C PRO A 116 -2.87 1.26 22.12
N LEU A 117 -3.74 2.20 21.77
CA LEU A 117 -3.38 3.60 21.70
C LEU A 117 -3.01 4.13 23.09
N GLU A 118 -2.02 4.99 23.16
CA GLU A 118 -1.58 5.69 24.35
C GLU A 118 -2.00 7.17 24.29
N ASP A 119 -1.91 7.88 25.39
CA ASP A 119 -2.29 9.31 25.48
C ASP A 119 -1.47 10.17 24.50
N ASP A 120 -0.20 9.82 24.28
CA ASP A 120 0.70 10.51 23.35
C ASP A 120 0.23 10.42 21.88
N HIS A 121 -0.66 9.50 21.56
CA HIS A 121 -1.18 9.31 20.21
C HIS A 121 -2.44 10.14 19.90
N HIS A 122 -2.92 10.93 20.86
CA HIS A 122 -4.18 11.68 20.73
C HIS A 122 -4.18 12.64 19.54
N ASP A 123 -3.11 13.37 19.33
CA ASP A 123 -3.00 14.35 18.23
C ASP A 123 -2.95 13.65 16.86
N LEU A 124 -2.24 12.52 16.77
CA LEU A 124 -2.18 11.71 15.56
C LEU A 124 -3.54 11.07 15.25
N LEU A 125 -4.25 10.61 16.26
CA LEU A 125 -5.60 10.09 16.09
C LEU A 125 -6.57 11.17 15.61
N ALA A 126 -6.51 12.37 16.17
CA ALA A 126 -7.31 13.51 15.73
C ALA A 126 -7.00 13.89 14.27
N LEU A 127 -5.74 13.85 13.89
CA LEU A 127 -5.32 14.07 12.49
C LEU A 127 -5.92 13.02 11.55
N LEU A 128 -5.88 11.73 11.93
CA LEU A 128 -6.49 10.67 11.12
C LEU A 128 -8.00 10.86 10.97
N GLN A 129 -8.69 11.22 12.04
CA GLN A 129 -10.12 11.52 12.00
C GLN A 129 -10.45 12.67 11.06
N ALA A 130 -9.66 13.75 11.10
CA ALA A 130 -9.81 14.88 10.19
C ALA A 130 -9.55 14.49 8.73
N LEU A 131 -8.54 13.66 8.46
CA LEU A 131 -8.29 13.11 7.12
C LEU A 131 -9.47 12.27 6.62
N GLY A 132 -10.10 11.51 7.50
CA GLY A 132 -11.26 10.66 7.19
C GLY A 132 -12.48 11.45 6.70
N GLU A 133 -12.61 12.71 7.08
CA GLU A 133 -13.68 13.62 6.62
C GLU A 133 -13.44 14.16 5.20
N HIS A 134 -12.24 13.97 4.65
CA HIS A 134 -11.94 14.41 3.30
C HIS A 134 -12.66 13.52 2.27
N PRO A 135 -13.37 14.10 1.27
CA PRO A 135 -14.17 13.32 0.31
C PRO A 135 -13.40 12.22 -0.43
N MET A 136 -12.13 12.45 -0.75
CA MET A 136 -11.29 11.44 -1.40
C MET A 136 -10.98 10.26 -0.48
N VAL A 137 -10.83 10.48 0.81
CA VAL A 137 -10.60 9.43 1.80
C VAL A 137 -11.90 8.67 2.09
N GLU A 138 -13.00 9.39 2.24
CA GLU A 138 -14.32 8.81 2.42
C GLU A 138 -14.69 7.87 1.25
N ALA A 139 -14.37 8.28 0.02
CA ALA A 139 -14.62 7.47 -1.18
C ALA A 139 -13.87 6.13 -1.19
N LEU A 140 -12.76 5.99 -0.48
CA LEU A 140 -12.03 4.72 -0.33
C LEU A 140 -12.80 3.70 0.51
N GLY A 141 -13.76 4.13 1.33
CA GLY A 141 -14.53 3.24 2.21
C GLY A 141 -13.70 2.58 3.31
N MET A 142 -12.56 3.14 3.64
CA MET A 142 -11.72 2.64 4.73
C MET A 142 -12.33 2.98 6.10
N PRO A 143 -12.32 2.05 7.06
CA PRO A 143 -12.67 2.39 8.42
C PRO A 143 -11.57 3.28 9.03
N VAL A 144 -11.90 4.54 9.29
CA VAL A 144 -10.99 5.51 9.93
C VAL A 144 -11.08 5.48 11.47
N THR A 145 -11.97 4.67 12.03
CA THR A 145 -12.01 4.43 13.45
C THR A 145 -11.02 3.34 13.81
N VAL A 146 -9.94 3.73 14.47
CA VAL A 146 -8.85 2.82 14.86
C VAL A 146 -8.76 2.74 16.39
N THR A 147 -8.41 1.56 16.88
CA THR A 147 -8.27 1.29 18.32
C THR A 147 -6.85 0.89 18.70
N GLY A 148 -6.00 0.64 17.74
CA GLY A 148 -4.63 0.18 17.93
C GLY A 148 -3.59 1.02 17.18
N GLN A 149 -2.36 0.91 17.63
CA GLN A 149 -1.22 1.65 17.07
C GLN A 149 -0.91 1.24 15.64
N GLN A 150 -1.08 -0.04 15.29
CA GLN A 150 -0.78 -0.54 13.96
C GLN A 150 -1.70 0.05 12.90
N ALA A 151 -3.00 0.05 13.13
CA ALA A 151 -3.96 0.64 12.21
C ALA A 151 -3.76 2.16 12.10
N LEU A 152 -3.50 2.85 13.20
CA LEU A 152 -3.20 4.29 13.20
C LEU A 152 -1.96 4.58 12.35
N ALA A 153 -0.86 3.87 12.59
CA ALA A 153 0.39 4.07 11.86
C ALA A 153 0.23 3.79 10.35
N ASN A 154 -0.40 2.67 9.98
CA ASN A 154 -0.60 2.30 8.60
C ASN A 154 -1.48 3.29 7.85
N GLN A 155 -2.59 3.71 8.42
CA GLN A 155 -3.51 4.64 7.77
C GLN A 155 -2.91 6.05 7.64
N LEU A 156 -2.21 6.56 8.65
CA LEU A 156 -1.51 7.84 8.56
C LEU A 156 -0.40 7.80 7.51
N ALA A 157 0.43 6.76 7.50
CA ALA A 157 1.50 6.61 6.52
C ALA A 157 0.94 6.56 5.08
N TYR A 158 -0.21 5.93 4.89
CA TYR A 158 -0.88 5.82 3.60
C TYR A 158 -1.54 7.13 3.15
N LEU A 159 -2.29 7.79 4.03
CA LEU A 159 -3.13 8.94 3.69
C LEU A 159 -2.39 10.27 3.69
N LEU A 160 -1.34 10.42 4.49
CA LEU A 160 -0.57 11.66 4.52
C LEU A 160 0.23 11.86 3.23
N PRO A 161 0.42 13.09 2.78
CA PRO A 161 1.07 13.40 1.49
C PRO A 161 2.60 13.35 1.59
N PHE A 162 3.15 12.29 2.19
CA PHE A 162 4.58 12.03 2.16
C PHE A 162 5.02 11.57 0.77
N VAL A 163 6.27 11.82 0.41
CA VAL A 163 6.85 11.27 -0.81
C VAL A 163 7.01 9.75 -0.70
N GLU A 164 7.03 9.07 -1.84
CA GLU A 164 7.09 7.61 -1.90
C GLU A 164 8.29 7.03 -1.13
N GLU A 165 9.45 7.70 -1.18
CA GLU A 165 10.65 7.30 -0.44
C GLU A 165 10.39 7.25 1.07
N ASP A 166 9.80 8.30 1.63
CA ASP A 166 9.44 8.36 3.05
C ASP A 166 8.39 7.27 3.39
N LYS A 167 7.41 7.05 2.52
CA LYS A 167 6.42 5.98 2.72
C LYS A 167 7.04 4.60 2.68
N LEU A 168 8.02 4.35 1.82
CA LEU A 168 8.75 3.09 1.79
C LEU A 168 9.57 2.87 3.06
N ASP A 169 10.20 3.91 3.58
CA ASP A 169 10.90 3.85 4.85
C ASP A 169 9.94 3.50 6.01
N LEU A 170 8.75 4.12 6.02
CA LEU A 170 7.71 3.81 7.00
C LEU A 170 7.21 2.37 6.88
N LEU A 171 7.02 1.87 5.65
CA LEU A 171 6.59 0.48 5.40
C LEU A 171 7.63 -0.53 5.89
N ALA A 172 8.91 -0.17 5.85
CA ALA A 172 10.02 -1.02 6.30
C ALA A 172 10.12 -1.16 7.83
N ILE A 173 9.51 -0.27 8.59
CA ILE A 173 9.55 -0.30 10.06
C ILE A 173 8.62 -1.40 10.59
N ASP A 174 9.17 -2.35 11.35
CA ASP A 174 8.39 -3.47 11.88
C ASP A 174 7.52 -3.08 13.09
N SER A 175 8.01 -2.16 13.93
CA SER A 175 7.29 -1.72 15.13
C SER A 175 6.28 -0.62 14.80
N PRO A 176 4.97 -0.82 15.11
CA PRO A 176 3.98 0.25 14.96
C PRO A 176 4.31 1.51 15.76
N GLN A 177 4.82 1.36 16.97
CA GLN A 177 5.24 2.47 17.81
C GLN A 177 6.37 3.28 17.17
N GLN A 178 7.40 2.61 16.66
CA GLN A 178 8.50 3.29 15.95
C GLN A 178 8.01 3.95 14.66
N ARG A 179 7.06 3.35 13.97
CA ARG A 179 6.45 3.95 12.77
C ARG A 179 5.69 5.23 13.12
N LEU A 180 4.94 5.26 14.21
CA LEU A 180 4.28 6.48 14.71
C LEU A 180 5.27 7.58 15.08
N VAL A 181 6.39 7.23 15.73
CA VAL A 181 7.47 8.19 16.01
C VAL A 181 8.04 8.76 14.71
N ALA A 182 8.29 7.93 13.71
CA ALA A 182 8.79 8.36 12.41
C ALA A 182 7.78 9.26 11.68
N ILE A 183 6.51 8.95 11.75
CA ILE A 183 5.43 9.79 11.18
C ILE A 183 5.43 11.17 11.85
N GLN A 184 5.52 11.23 13.18
CA GLN A 184 5.59 12.52 13.90
C GLN A 184 6.80 13.34 13.46
N ALA A 185 7.97 12.74 13.31
CA ALA A 185 9.16 13.40 12.83
C ALA A 185 9.01 13.95 11.41
N LEU A 186 8.35 13.22 10.53
CA LEU A 186 8.04 13.68 9.16
C LEU A 186 7.06 14.86 9.17
N LEU A 187 6.04 14.83 10.03
CA LEU A 187 5.09 15.93 10.18
C LEU A 187 5.77 17.20 10.72
N ASP A 188 6.65 17.07 11.70
CA ASP A 188 7.41 18.18 12.26
C ASP A 188 8.32 18.83 11.20
N ARG A 189 8.94 18.01 10.36
CA ARG A 189 9.75 18.49 9.23
C ARG A 189 8.90 19.27 8.22
N LEU A 190 7.73 18.75 7.83
CA LEU A 190 6.83 19.43 6.90
C LEU A 190 6.34 20.78 7.46
N GLN A 191 6.01 20.84 8.74
CA GLN A 191 5.64 22.10 9.40
C GLN A 191 6.79 23.10 9.39
N GLY A 192 8.03 22.65 9.67
CA GLY A 192 9.21 23.49 9.62
C GLY A 192 9.47 24.08 8.23
N GLU A 193 9.25 23.32 7.17
CA GLU A 193 9.40 23.77 5.79
C GLU A 193 8.33 24.80 5.37
N LEU A 194 7.11 24.69 5.90
CA LEU A 194 6.01 25.61 5.61
C LEU A 194 6.21 27.00 6.29
N PHE A 195 6.95 27.06 7.37
CA PHE A 195 7.22 28.29 8.13
C PHE A 195 8.63 28.84 7.93
N ALA A 196 9.44 28.20 7.12
CA ALA A 196 10.77 28.66 6.72
C ALA A 196 10.71 29.54 5.48
#